data_589623b0e7a49e8a5476410681366168
#
_entry.id   589623b0e7a49e8a5476410681366168
#
_cell.length_a   1.000
_cell.length_b   1.000
_cell.length_c   1.000
_cell.angle_alpha   90.00
_cell.angle_beta   90.00
_cell.angle_gamma   90.00
#
_symmetry.space_group_name_H-M   'P 1'
#
loop_
_entity.id
_entity.type
_entity.pdbx_description
1 polymer ?
#
loop_
_entity_poly.entity_id
_entity_poly.type
_entity_poly.pdbx_seq_one_letter_code
_entity_poly.pdbx_strand_id
1 'polypeptide(L)'
;MSSIREQIMDAFDTALNTDRPEDVPEFVRTRIISPDEDTLPAGTLYQGPELVTPYRDGQKVGRTHGPVVNRNLTIAVEYVYKAAVDDPPADADADAAIVWATQAIMAAAADRFGGLVDQVYELGTEPEYDRRKVTFCRMRQLWRVRYHTRTDNPELKH
;
A
#
# COMPACT_ATOMS: atom_id res chain seq x y z
N MET A 1 14.91 16.79 -0.23
CA MET A 1 13.54 16.62 -0.77
C MET A 1 13.19 15.14 -0.70
N SER A 2 11.98 14.83 -0.29
CA SER A 2 11.48 13.45 -0.28
C SER A 2 11.22 12.99 -1.71
N SER A 3 11.58 11.75 -2.06
CA SER A 3 11.27 11.19 -3.38
C SER A 3 9.76 11.07 -3.60
N ILE A 4 9.30 11.05 -4.85
CA ILE A 4 7.87 10.84 -5.15
C ILE A 4 7.37 9.54 -4.53
N ARG A 5 8.18 8.50 -4.55
CA ARG A 5 7.87 7.22 -3.92
C ARG A 5 7.61 7.37 -2.41
N GLU A 6 8.45 8.14 -1.73
CA GLU A 6 8.30 8.43 -0.31
C GLU A 6 7.01 9.23 -0.03
N GLN A 7 6.74 10.24 -0.86
CA GLN A 7 5.50 11.01 -0.77
C GLN A 7 4.24 10.16 -0.99
N ILE A 8 4.31 9.18 -1.91
CA ILE A 8 3.22 8.21 -2.12
C ILE A 8 3.02 7.36 -0.87
N MET A 9 4.10 6.88 -0.25
CA MET A 9 4.00 6.10 0.98
C MET A 9 3.45 6.93 2.14
N ASP A 10 3.85 8.19 2.27
CA ASP A 10 3.30 9.12 3.27
C ASP A 10 1.79 9.37 3.04
N ALA A 11 1.37 9.45 1.78
CA ALA A 11 -0.03 9.63 1.43
C ALA A 11 -0.88 8.39 1.77
N PHE A 12 -0.36 7.18 1.55
CA PHE A 12 -1.01 5.93 1.97
C PHE A 12 -1.08 5.82 3.49
N ASP A 13 0.00 6.14 4.19
CA ASP A 13 0.05 6.15 5.65
C ASP A 13 -0.98 7.11 6.23
N THR A 14 -1.03 8.33 5.71
CA THR A 14 -2.02 9.33 6.10
C THR A 14 -3.45 8.85 5.84
N ALA A 15 -3.73 8.29 4.65
CA ALA A 15 -5.06 7.80 4.31
C ALA A 15 -5.53 6.68 5.25
N LEU A 16 -4.66 5.73 5.59
CA LEU A 16 -4.98 4.58 6.43
C LEU A 16 -5.18 4.93 7.90
N ASN A 17 -4.48 5.96 8.41
CA ASN A 17 -4.47 6.28 9.82
C ASN A 17 -5.31 7.51 10.20
N THR A 18 -5.76 8.32 9.22
CA THR A 18 -6.67 9.44 9.48
C THR A 18 -8.10 8.94 9.66
N ASP A 19 -8.77 9.38 10.71
CA ASP A 19 -10.15 9.00 11.07
C ASP A 19 -10.38 7.48 11.15
N ARG A 20 -9.33 6.74 11.47
CA ARG A 20 -9.36 5.29 11.59
C ARG A 20 -10.29 4.85 12.74
N PRO A 21 -11.17 3.85 12.53
CA PRO A 21 -11.98 3.26 13.60
C PRO A 21 -11.13 2.69 14.74
N GLU A 22 -11.63 2.73 15.97
CA GLU A 22 -10.87 2.25 17.14
C GLU A 22 -10.59 0.74 17.11
N ASP A 23 -11.46 -0.02 16.46
CA ASP A 23 -11.36 -1.47 16.29
C ASP A 23 -10.40 -1.89 15.17
N VAL A 24 -9.96 -0.95 14.34
CA VAL A 24 -8.93 -1.18 13.31
C VAL A 24 -7.56 -0.77 13.86
N PRO A 25 -6.53 -1.62 13.82
CA PRO A 25 -5.21 -1.26 14.32
C PRO A 25 -4.54 -0.18 13.45
N GLU A 26 -3.61 0.54 14.03
CA GLU A 26 -2.74 1.45 13.31
C GLU A 26 -1.92 0.71 12.26
N PHE A 27 -1.83 1.26 11.06
CA PHE A 27 -0.98 0.75 9.99
C PHE A 27 0.41 1.38 10.09
N VAL A 28 1.41 0.59 10.43
CA VAL A 28 2.79 1.05 10.64
C VAL A 28 3.63 0.77 9.40
N ARG A 29 4.41 1.74 8.97
CA ARG A 29 5.36 1.57 7.86
C ARG A 29 6.51 0.68 8.29
N THR A 30 6.44 -0.60 7.93
CA THR A 30 7.50 -1.58 8.21
C THR A 30 7.48 -2.69 7.17
N ARG A 31 8.61 -3.35 6.97
CA ARG A 31 8.69 -4.49 6.05
C ARG A 31 8.37 -5.82 6.72
N ILE A 32 8.45 -5.89 8.03
CA ILE A 32 8.31 -7.15 8.77
C ILE A 32 7.62 -6.85 10.10
N ILE A 33 6.44 -7.40 10.31
CA ILE A 33 5.96 -7.69 11.64
C ILE A 33 6.36 -9.13 11.94
N SER A 34 7.24 -9.30 12.92
CA SER A 34 7.32 -10.57 13.64
C SER A 34 6.07 -10.60 14.52
N PRO A 35 5.15 -11.56 14.33
CA PRO A 35 3.96 -11.62 15.16
C PRO A 35 4.40 -11.93 16.59
N ASP A 36 4.36 -10.91 17.43
CA ASP A 36 4.38 -11.06 18.88
C ASP A 36 2.92 -11.16 19.30
N GLU A 37 2.56 -12.21 20.03
CA GLU A 37 1.17 -12.45 20.45
C GLU A 37 0.56 -11.26 21.19
N ASP A 38 1.41 -10.51 21.90
CA ASP A 38 1.00 -9.37 22.74
C ASP A 38 0.71 -8.10 21.92
N THR A 39 1.12 -8.05 20.64
CA THR A 39 0.97 -6.89 19.77
C THR A 39 -0.10 -7.05 18.69
N LEU A 40 -0.78 -8.20 18.65
CA LEU A 40 -1.85 -8.46 17.68
C LEU A 40 -3.23 -7.99 18.17
N PRO A 41 -4.11 -7.54 17.28
CA PRO A 41 -3.93 -7.39 15.83
C PRO A 41 -3.00 -6.23 15.46
N ALA A 42 -2.32 -6.33 14.33
CA ALA A 42 -1.39 -5.33 13.85
C ALA A 42 -1.56 -5.05 12.35
N GLY A 43 -1.44 -3.78 11.97
CA GLY A 43 -1.46 -3.34 10.59
C GLY A 43 -0.05 -2.96 10.11
N THR A 44 0.28 -3.29 8.86
CA THR A 44 1.52 -2.84 8.23
C THR A 44 1.30 -2.28 6.85
N LEU A 45 2.19 -1.37 6.48
CA LEU A 45 2.26 -0.76 5.16
C LEU A 45 3.70 -0.81 4.67
N TYR A 46 3.93 -1.37 3.48
CA TYR A 46 5.27 -1.43 2.90
C TYR A 46 5.29 -1.40 1.37
N GLN A 47 6.44 -1.02 0.84
CA GLN A 47 6.69 -1.02 -0.59
C GLN A 47 7.03 -2.42 -1.10
N GLY A 48 6.38 -2.82 -2.17
CA GLY A 48 6.74 -3.95 -2.99
C GLY A 48 7.59 -3.54 -4.21
N PRO A 49 7.64 -4.41 -5.24
CA PRO A 49 8.37 -4.14 -6.46
C PRO A 49 7.83 -2.93 -7.22
N GLU A 50 8.73 -2.22 -7.89
CA GLU A 50 8.40 -1.18 -8.84
C GLU A 50 8.81 -1.62 -10.26
N LEU A 51 7.89 -1.50 -11.20
CA LEU A 51 8.15 -1.72 -12.63
C LEU A 51 8.23 -0.38 -13.35
N VAL A 52 9.32 -0.18 -14.07
CA VAL A 52 9.52 1.03 -14.88
C VAL A 52 9.34 0.68 -16.36
N THR A 53 8.48 1.40 -17.05
CA THR A 53 8.21 1.22 -18.48
C THR A 53 8.32 2.54 -19.23
N PRO A 54 8.75 2.51 -20.52
CA PRO A 54 8.75 3.72 -21.32
C PRO A 54 7.36 4.34 -21.40
N TYR A 55 7.30 5.65 -21.36
CA TYR A 55 6.07 6.37 -21.66
C TYR A 55 5.82 6.33 -23.16
N ARG A 56 4.71 5.76 -23.60
CA ARG A 56 4.47 5.43 -25.02
C ARG A 56 3.92 6.57 -25.88
N ASP A 57 3.52 7.67 -25.29
CA ASP A 57 3.03 8.79 -26.08
C ASP A 57 4.19 9.59 -26.67
N GLY A 58 4.56 9.24 -27.90
CA GLY A 58 5.33 9.92 -28.93
C GLY A 58 6.10 11.20 -28.59
N GLN A 59 6.47 11.37 -27.37
CA GLN A 59 7.03 12.60 -26.88
C GLN A 59 8.43 12.80 -27.42
N LYS A 60 8.54 13.85 -28.15
CA LYS A 60 9.81 14.47 -28.50
C LYS A 60 10.61 14.69 -27.22
N VAL A 61 11.60 13.83 -27.01
CA VAL A 61 12.59 14.00 -25.96
C VAL A 61 13.18 15.41 -26.14
N GLY A 62 12.82 16.32 -25.23
CA GLY A 62 13.46 17.63 -25.19
C GLY A 62 14.96 17.41 -24.99
N ARG A 63 15.79 18.09 -25.76
CA ARG A 63 17.25 17.89 -25.78
C ARG A 63 17.96 18.13 -24.45
N THR A 64 17.27 18.55 -23.40
CA THR A 64 17.84 18.95 -22.11
C THR A 64 17.41 18.10 -20.91
N HIS A 65 16.51 17.14 -21.12
CA HIS A 65 15.96 16.35 -20.00
C HIS A 65 15.74 14.91 -20.44
N GLY A 66 15.98 13.97 -19.52
CA GLY A 66 15.76 12.55 -19.75
C GLY A 66 14.31 12.21 -20.11
N PRO A 67 14.06 11.08 -20.77
CA PRO A 67 12.72 10.68 -21.18
C PRO A 67 11.81 10.45 -19.97
N VAL A 68 10.54 10.75 -20.14
CA VAL A 68 9.49 10.42 -19.16
C VAL A 68 9.26 8.92 -19.16
N VAL A 69 9.10 8.36 -17.98
CA VAL A 69 8.80 6.94 -17.77
C VAL A 69 7.58 6.75 -16.91
N ASN A 70 6.82 5.69 -17.19
CA ASN A 70 5.79 5.20 -16.31
C ASN A 70 6.43 4.38 -15.19
N ARG A 71 6.03 4.65 -13.97
CA ARG A 71 6.39 3.85 -12.80
C ARG A 71 5.13 3.21 -12.25
N ASN A 72 5.21 1.92 -12.00
CA ASN A 72 4.15 1.13 -11.40
C ASN A 72 4.69 0.55 -10.09
N LEU A 73 4.41 1.26 -9.00
CA LEU A 73 4.80 0.85 -7.66
C LEU A 73 3.74 -0.08 -7.09
N THR A 74 4.16 -1.22 -6.56
CA THR A 74 3.30 -2.08 -5.75
C THR A 74 3.41 -1.67 -4.29
N ILE A 75 2.27 -1.53 -3.63
CA ILE A 75 2.17 -1.24 -2.19
C ILE A 75 1.37 -2.37 -1.56
N ALA A 76 1.87 -2.91 -0.45
CA ALA A 76 1.19 -3.91 0.35
C ALA A 76 0.67 -3.28 1.64
N VAL A 77 -0.59 -3.53 1.92
CA VAL A 77 -1.26 -3.27 3.19
C VAL A 77 -1.57 -4.62 3.81
N GLU A 78 -1.04 -4.90 4.99
CA GLU A 78 -1.25 -6.16 5.67
C GLU A 78 -1.95 -5.96 7.01
N TYR A 79 -2.84 -6.87 7.31
CA TYR A 79 -3.46 -7.04 8.61
C TYR A 79 -3.09 -8.41 9.15
N VAL A 80 -2.45 -8.43 10.33
CA VAL A 80 -2.02 -9.66 11.00
C VAL A 80 -2.84 -9.81 12.28
N TYR A 81 -3.44 -10.98 12.47
CA TYR A 81 -4.28 -11.27 13.61
C TYR A 81 -4.10 -12.73 14.08
N LYS A 82 -4.54 -12.98 15.29
CA LYS A 82 -4.52 -14.33 15.89
C LYS A 82 -5.87 -14.99 15.66
N ALA A 83 -5.90 -16.15 15.01
CA ALA A 83 -7.09 -16.95 14.90
C ALA A 83 -7.19 -17.85 16.13
N ALA A 84 -8.29 -17.75 16.87
CA ALA A 84 -8.60 -18.71 17.92
C ALA A 84 -9.06 -20.04 17.29
N VAL A 85 -8.59 -21.15 17.84
CA VAL A 85 -8.90 -22.50 17.32
C VAL A 85 -10.39 -22.85 17.46
N ASP A 86 -11.09 -22.21 18.40
CA ASP A 86 -12.46 -22.55 18.80
C ASP A 86 -13.47 -21.39 18.68
N ASP A 87 -13.08 -20.21 18.13
CA ASP A 87 -13.97 -19.07 18.01
C ASP A 87 -14.40 -18.83 16.54
N PRO A 88 -15.66 -18.42 16.32
CA PRO A 88 -16.08 -18.03 14.98
C PRO A 88 -15.30 -16.82 14.49
N PRO A 89 -15.20 -16.67 13.22
CA PRO A 89 -14.00 -16.33 12.49
C PRO A 89 -13.47 -14.94 12.87
N ALA A 90 -12.25 -14.90 13.36
CA ALA A 90 -11.40 -13.72 13.35
C ALA A 90 -11.30 -13.07 11.93
N ASP A 91 -11.80 -13.72 10.92
CA ASP A 91 -11.96 -13.25 9.56
C ASP A 91 -12.84 -11.98 9.49
N ALA A 92 -13.84 -11.84 10.38
CA ALA A 92 -14.72 -10.67 10.38
C ALA A 92 -13.97 -9.37 10.75
N ASP A 93 -13.05 -9.43 11.71
CA ASP A 93 -12.24 -8.26 12.10
C ASP A 93 -11.21 -7.92 11.01
N ALA A 94 -10.63 -8.96 10.38
CA ALA A 94 -9.74 -8.79 9.25
C ALA A 94 -10.47 -8.18 8.04
N ASP A 95 -11.67 -8.64 7.74
CA ASP A 95 -12.51 -8.11 6.68
C ASP A 95 -12.87 -6.64 6.95
N ALA A 96 -13.20 -6.28 8.19
CA ALA A 96 -13.48 -4.89 8.57
C ALA A 96 -12.25 -4.00 8.35
N ALA A 97 -11.05 -4.46 8.73
CA ALA A 97 -9.81 -3.73 8.51
C ALA A 97 -9.48 -3.55 7.02
N ILE A 98 -9.71 -4.59 6.20
CA ILE A 98 -9.50 -4.54 4.75
C ILE A 98 -10.53 -3.62 4.07
N VAL A 99 -11.79 -3.68 4.47
CA VAL A 99 -12.83 -2.78 3.96
C VAL A 99 -12.50 -1.32 4.29
N TRP A 100 -12.09 -1.06 5.54
CA TRP A 100 -11.61 0.26 5.93
C TRP A 100 -10.45 0.73 5.06
N ALA A 101 -9.40 -0.09 4.91
CA ALA A 101 -8.23 0.25 4.11
C ALA A 101 -8.61 0.55 2.66
N THR A 102 -9.49 -0.26 2.07
CA THR A 102 -9.99 -0.04 0.71
C THR A 102 -10.71 1.30 0.59
N GLN A 103 -11.62 1.60 1.50
CA GLN A 103 -12.39 2.85 1.48
C GLN A 103 -11.50 4.07 1.67
N ALA A 104 -10.57 4.01 2.62
CA ALA A 104 -9.63 5.10 2.92
C ALA A 104 -8.70 5.39 1.74
N ILE A 105 -8.10 4.36 1.15
CA ILE A 105 -7.21 4.50 0.00
C ILE A 105 -7.98 5.01 -1.22
N MET A 106 -9.16 4.47 -1.51
CA MET A 106 -9.95 4.89 -2.66
C MET A 106 -10.49 6.32 -2.51
N ALA A 107 -10.84 6.74 -1.29
CA ALA A 107 -11.22 8.13 -1.02
C ALA A 107 -10.07 9.10 -1.27
N ALA A 108 -8.87 8.77 -0.79
CA ALA A 108 -7.67 9.57 -1.05
C ALA A 108 -7.24 9.53 -2.52
N ALA A 109 -7.45 8.40 -3.21
CA ALA A 109 -7.16 8.25 -4.62
C ALA A 109 -8.10 9.03 -5.54
N ALA A 110 -9.28 9.46 -5.06
CA ALA A 110 -10.25 10.22 -5.86
C ALA A 110 -9.68 11.56 -6.35
N ASP A 111 -8.82 12.20 -5.58
CA ASP A 111 -8.06 13.40 -5.97
C ASP A 111 -6.62 13.07 -6.42
N ARG A 112 -6.32 11.79 -6.66
CA ARG A 112 -4.99 11.30 -7.04
C ARG A 112 -3.91 11.62 -5.99
N PHE A 113 -4.25 11.54 -4.71
CA PHE A 113 -3.39 11.97 -3.61
C PHE A 113 -2.84 13.40 -3.81
N GLY A 114 -3.73 14.35 -4.06
CA GLY A 114 -3.34 15.73 -4.37
C GLY A 114 -2.62 15.87 -5.71
N GLY A 115 -2.92 15.02 -6.67
CA GLY A 115 -2.27 15.02 -7.97
C GLY A 115 -0.89 14.33 -8.02
N LEU A 116 -0.49 13.66 -6.96
CA LEU A 116 0.81 12.98 -6.85
C LEU A 116 0.93 11.77 -7.78
N VAL A 117 -0.19 11.08 -8.03
CA VAL A 117 -0.25 9.87 -8.83
C VAL A 117 -1.23 10.02 -10.00
N ASP A 118 -1.11 9.15 -11.00
CA ASP A 118 -2.03 9.14 -12.14
C ASP A 118 -3.17 8.17 -11.93
N GLN A 119 -2.87 7.04 -11.29
CA GLN A 119 -3.83 5.97 -11.09
C GLN A 119 -3.47 5.11 -9.89
N VAL A 120 -4.50 4.71 -9.15
CA VAL A 120 -4.40 3.73 -8.05
C VAL A 120 -5.47 2.67 -8.27
N TYR A 121 -5.11 1.41 -8.13
CA TYR A 121 -6.06 0.31 -8.17
C TYR A 121 -5.59 -0.88 -7.35
N GLU A 122 -6.56 -1.59 -6.80
CA GLU A 122 -6.31 -2.82 -6.06
C GLU A 122 -5.96 -3.95 -7.03
N LEU A 123 -4.95 -4.74 -6.68
CA LEU A 123 -4.57 -5.94 -7.43
C LEU A 123 -5.27 -7.19 -6.89
N GLY A 124 -5.59 -7.20 -5.61
CA GLY A 124 -6.25 -8.29 -4.93
C GLY A 124 -5.85 -8.41 -3.47
N THR A 125 -6.52 -9.31 -2.78
CA THR A 125 -6.24 -9.65 -1.38
C THR A 125 -5.85 -11.11 -1.27
N GLU A 126 -4.75 -11.37 -0.60
CA GLU A 126 -4.17 -12.71 -0.42
C GLU A 126 -4.20 -13.10 1.06
N PRO A 127 -4.93 -14.14 1.45
CA PRO A 127 -4.85 -14.69 2.80
C PRO A 127 -3.62 -15.60 2.94
N GLU A 128 -2.93 -15.49 4.05
CA GLU A 128 -1.82 -16.36 4.45
C GLU A 128 -2.06 -16.89 5.86
N TYR A 129 -1.92 -18.20 6.07
CA TYR A 129 -2.13 -18.85 7.33
C TYR A 129 -0.86 -19.57 7.79
N ASP A 130 -0.35 -19.22 8.97
CA ASP A 130 0.75 -19.94 9.62
C ASP A 130 0.20 -20.82 10.77
N ARG A 131 0.38 -22.14 10.66
CA ARG A 131 -0.23 -23.15 11.55
C ARG A 131 0.72 -23.73 12.62
N ARG A 132 1.86 -23.12 12.89
CA ARG A 132 2.90 -23.82 13.68
C ARG A 132 2.56 -24.09 15.13
N LYS A 133 2.17 -23.14 15.95
CA LYS A 133 1.78 -23.31 17.37
C LYS A 133 0.57 -22.48 17.76
N VAL A 134 0.46 -21.34 17.16
CA VAL A 134 -0.66 -20.42 17.22
C VAL A 134 -1.00 -20.14 15.77
N THR A 135 -2.27 -20.18 15.44
CA THR A 135 -2.68 -19.85 14.06
C THR A 135 -2.62 -18.34 13.90
N PHE A 136 -1.57 -17.87 13.26
CA PHE A 136 -1.50 -16.50 12.78
C PHE A 136 -2.12 -16.45 11.39
N CYS A 137 -2.99 -15.49 11.20
CA CYS A 137 -3.58 -15.20 9.92
C CYS A 137 -3.09 -13.83 9.47
N ARG A 138 -2.78 -13.74 8.19
CA ARG A 138 -2.35 -12.50 7.54
C ARG A 138 -3.21 -12.28 6.33
N MET A 139 -3.83 -11.12 6.26
CA MET A 139 -4.52 -10.65 5.06
C MET A 139 -3.66 -9.60 4.41
N ARG A 140 -3.19 -9.88 3.20
CA ARG A 140 -2.35 -8.96 2.41
C ARG A 140 -3.14 -8.40 1.26
N GLN A 141 -3.38 -7.10 1.26
CA GLN A 141 -4.00 -6.38 0.17
C GLN A 141 -2.91 -5.70 -0.67
N LEU A 142 -2.92 -5.95 -1.97
CA LEU A 142 -1.93 -5.40 -2.89
C LEU A 142 -2.55 -4.28 -3.72
N TRP A 143 -1.84 -3.18 -3.81
CA TRP A 143 -2.20 -2.00 -4.57
C TRP A 143 -1.15 -1.71 -5.63
N ARG A 144 -1.59 -1.25 -6.78
CA ARG A 144 -0.72 -0.69 -7.80
C ARG A 144 -0.96 0.78 -7.96
N VAL A 145 0.14 1.52 -7.88
CA VAL A 145 0.17 2.97 -8.03
C VAL A 145 0.96 3.32 -9.27
N ARG A 146 0.32 3.97 -10.22
CA ARG A 146 0.99 4.48 -11.42
C ARG A 146 1.27 5.96 -11.30
N TYR A 147 2.50 6.35 -11.61
CA TYR A 147 2.94 7.72 -11.66
C TYR A 147 4.03 7.92 -12.71
N HIS A 148 4.31 9.14 -13.05
CA HIS A 148 5.31 9.49 -14.06
C HIS A 148 6.48 10.21 -13.42
N THR A 149 7.69 9.89 -13.86
CA THR A 149 8.89 10.65 -13.53
C THR A 149 9.78 10.77 -14.76
N ARG A 150 10.79 11.62 -14.65
CA ARG A 150 11.86 11.68 -15.65
C ARG A 150 12.95 10.68 -15.26
N THR A 151 13.60 10.08 -16.25
CA THR A 151 14.69 9.12 -16.00
C THR A 151 15.91 9.78 -15.36
N ASP A 152 16.16 11.05 -15.66
CA ASP A 152 17.26 11.83 -15.12
C ASP A 152 16.94 12.44 -13.74
N ASN A 153 15.68 12.49 -13.36
CA ASN A 153 15.27 12.98 -12.05
C ASN A 153 14.02 12.22 -11.54
N PRO A 154 14.19 11.09 -10.86
CA PRO A 154 13.08 10.30 -10.32
C PRO A 154 12.36 10.98 -9.15
N GLU A 155 12.86 12.10 -8.65
CA GLU A 155 12.24 12.87 -7.56
C GLU A 155 11.23 13.89 -8.07
N LEU A 156 11.26 14.21 -9.37
CA LEU A 156 10.33 15.16 -9.96
C LEU A 156 9.22 14.44 -10.71
N LYS A 157 7.99 14.75 -10.32
CA LYS A 157 6.83 14.41 -11.12
C LYS A 157 6.85 15.23 -12.42
N HIS A 158 6.45 14.57 -13.50
CA HIS A 158 6.28 15.24 -14.80
C HIS A 158 4.84 15.69 -14.99
#